data_b270f2768f58b606f3cefcc690cfd367
#
_entry.id   b270f2768f58b606f3cefcc690cfd367
#
_cell.length_a   1.000
_cell.length_b   1.000
_cell.length_c   1.000
_cell.angle_alpha   90.00
_cell.angle_beta   90.00
_cell.angle_gamma   90.00
#
_symmetry.space_group_name_H-M   'P 1'
#
loop_
_entity.id
_entity.type
_entity.pdbx_description
1 polymer ?
#
loop_
_entity_poly.entity_id
_entity_poly.type
_entity_poly.pdbx_seq_one_letter_code
_entity_poly.pdbx_strand_id
1 'polypeptide(L)'
;AELDAQRAKLAQAQGRAILDDAKALIEGDGVAAVTPHLRNGDIVETVTSQEADADLIVIGKRGEAADFAKMHLGSNLERIVRAAKKPVFVANRAFKPIEKVLIAFDGGVSAMKAVDYVARNPLFAGLACTVVTVGKPSEAVKAGLDDAKATLAAGSHDAEVKVIEGQP
;
A
#
# COMPACT_ATOMS: atom_id res chain seq x y z
N ALA A 1 1.13 30.20 25.13
CA ALA A 1 2.13 30.71 24.16
C ALA A 1 3.52 30.10 24.36
N GLU A 2 4.17 30.22 25.53
CA GLU A 2 5.54 29.72 25.73
C GLU A 2 5.59 28.18 25.80
N LEU A 3 4.64 27.56 26.50
CA LEU A 3 4.49 26.11 26.61
C LEU A 3 4.21 25.46 25.25
N ASP A 4 3.42 26.12 24.40
CA ASP A 4 3.09 25.64 23.08
C ASP A 4 4.29 25.71 22.13
N ALA A 5 5.10 26.77 22.25
CA ALA A 5 6.34 26.90 21.50
C ALA A 5 7.38 25.85 21.92
N GLN A 6 7.47 25.52 23.22
CA GLN A 6 8.35 24.45 23.71
C GLN A 6 7.90 23.07 23.23
N ARG A 7 6.59 22.77 23.28
CA ARG A 7 6.02 21.54 22.73
C ARG A 7 6.28 21.40 21.23
N ALA A 8 6.09 22.46 20.45
CA ALA A 8 6.35 22.47 19.03
C ALA A 8 7.85 22.20 18.71
N LYS A 9 8.76 22.81 19.47
CA LYS A 9 10.22 22.55 19.31
C LYS A 9 10.58 21.10 19.62
N LEU A 10 10.00 20.54 20.69
CA LEU A 10 10.24 19.15 21.06
C LEU A 10 9.72 18.20 19.99
N ALA A 11 8.50 18.41 19.51
CA ALA A 11 7.91 17.60 18.43
C ALA A 11 8.73 17.68 17.13
N GLN A 12 9.23 18.86 16.78
CA GLN A 12 10.12 19.03 15.63
C GLN A 12 11.45 18.29 15.81
N ALA A 13 12.05 18.35 16.99
CA ALA A 13 13.31 17.66 17.30
C ALA A 13 13.12 16.15 17.21
N GLN A 14 12.05 15.61 17.80
CA GLN A 14 11.69 14.21 17.72
C GLN A 14 11.43 13.77 16.28
N GLY A 15 10.66 14.54 15.52
CA GLY A 15 10.38 14.23 14.12
C GLY A 15 11.63 14.21 13.24
N ARG A 16 12.58 15.11 13.48
CA ARG A 16 13.87 15.10 12.77
C ARG A 16 14.70 13.88 13.12
N ALA A 17 14.82 13.54 14.39
CA ALA A 17 15.55 12.34 14.82
C ALA A 17 14.99 11.06 14.19
N ILE A 18 13.66 10.91 14.15
CA ILE A 18 13.00 9.77 13.49
C ILE A 18 13.33 9.73 11.99
N LEU A 19 13.31 10.89 11.33
CA LEU A 19 13.62 10.96 9.89
C LEU A 19 15.09 10.68 9.58
N ASP A 20 15.99 11.14 10.44
CA ASP A 20 17.44 10.91 10.31
C ASP A 20 17.76 9.42 10.51
N ASP A 21 17.16 8.78 11.52
CA ASP A 21 17.29 7.34 11.77
C ASP A 21 16.73 6.52 10.60
N ALA A 22 15.54 6.88 10.11
CA ALA A 22 14.92 6.21 8.97
C ALA A 22 15.77 6.38 7.70
N LYS A 23 16.31 7.57 7.45
CA LYS A 23 17.19 7.84 6.32
C LYS A 23 18.44 6.95 6.39
N ALA A 24 19.10 6.91 7.55
CA ALA A 24 20.31 6.11 7.74
C ALA A 24 20.05 4.61 7.51
N LEU A 25 18.90 4.11 7.98
CA LEU A 25 18.49 2.72 7.77
C LEU A 25 18.29 2.41 6.28
N ILE A 26 17.51 3.23 5.59
CA ILE A 26 17.14 3.02 4.19
C ILE A 26 18.36 3.14 3.26
N GLU A 27 19.23 4.12 3.51
CA GLU A 27 20.49 4.27 2.78
C GLU A 27 21.46 3.12 3.08
N GLY A 28 21.47 2.61 4.32
CA GLY A 28 22.22 1.42 4.72
C GLY A 28 21.78 0.15 3.99
N ASP A 29 20.50 0.05 3.66
CA ASP A 29 19.92 -1.03 2.83
C ASP A 29 20.15 -0.85 1.31
N GLY A 30 20.88 0.19 0.91
CA GLY A 30 21.32 0.40 -0.47
C GLY A 30 20.43 1.29 -1.34
N VAL A 31 19.46 2.00 -0.76
CA VAL A 31 18.66 2.99 -1.49
C VAL A 31 19.48 4.26 -1.72
N ALA A 32 19.72 4.60 -2.98
CA ALA A 32 20.70 5.61 -3.39
C ALA A 32 20.33 7.07 -3.01
N ALA A 33 19.04 7.38 -2.84
CA ALA A 33 18.59 8.75 -2.56
C ALA A 33 17.40 8.75 -1.62
N VAL A 34 17.56 9.30 -0.42
CA VAL A 34 16.50 9.47 0.57
C VAL A 34 16.38 10.94 0.94
N THR A 35 15.23 11.54 0.65
CA THR A 35 14.96 12.96 0.97
C THR A 35 13.92 13.02 2.10
N PRO A 36 14.33 13.34 3.34
CA PRO A 36 13.41 13.46 4.45
C PRO A 36 12.60 14.76 4.37
N HIS A 37 11.30 14.67 4.61
CA HIS A 37 10.39 15.81 4.68
C HIS A 37 9.63 15.83 6.01
N LEU A 38 9.97 16.77 6.89
CA LEU A 38 9.17 17.03 8.09
C LEU A 38 8.06 18.01 7.74
N ARG A 39 6.81 17.60 7.91
CA ARG A 39 5.63 18.41 7.64
C ARG A 39 4.70 18.44 8.84
N ASN A 40 4.05 19.59 9.06
CA ASN A 40 2.97 19.76 10.02
C ASN A 40 1.69 20.09 9.26
N GLY A 41 0.58 19.51 9.64
CA GLY A 41 -0.71 19.74 8.99
C GLY A 41 -1.54 18.46 8.85
N ASP A 42 -2.54 18.50 7.98
CA ASP A 42 -3.34 17.30 7.68
C ASP A 42 -2.50 16.30 6.89
N ILE A 43 -2.52 15.05 7.35
CA ILE A 43 -1.70 13.99 6.75
C ILE A 43 -2.16 13.63 5.34
N VAL A 44 -3.47 13.73 5.06
CA VAL A 44 -4.02 13.41 3.75
C VAL A 44 -3.55 14.43 2.72
N GLU A 45 -3.68 15.73 3.04
CA GLU A 45 -3.18 16.82 2.19
C GLU A 45 -1.68 16.68 1.95
N THR A 46 -0.93 16.38 3.01
CA THR A 46 0.53 16.22 2.93
C THR A 46 0.91 15.09 1.99
N VAL A 47 0.28 13.91 2.12
CA VAL A 47 0.60 12.75 1.29
C VAL A 47 0.16 12.97 -0.15
N THR A 48 -1.08 13.43 -0.37
CA THR A 48 -1.60 13.63 -1.73
C THR A 48 -0.90 14.74 -2.50
N SER A 49 -0.35 15.75 -1.81
CA SER A 49 0.46 16.79 -2.46
C SER A 49 1.81 16.29 -3.00
N GLN A 50 2.30 15.15 -2.49
CA GLN A 50 3.59 14.56 -2.91
C GLN A 50 3.41 13.41 -3.92
N GLU A 51 2.18 12.94 -4.16
CA GLU A 51 1.97 11.76 -5.00
C GLU A 51 2.22 11.97 -6.50
N ALA A 52 2.29 13.22 -6.98
CA ALA A 52 2.57 13.51 -8.38
C ALA A 52 3.95 12.97 -8.81
N ASP A 53 4.93 13.05 -7.92
CA ASP A 53 6.31 12.64 -8.15
C ASP A 53 6.63 11.23 -7.63
N ALA A 54 5.60 10.48 -7.21
CA ALA A 54 5.74 9.14 -6.67
C ALA A 54 5.09 8.08 -7.57
N ASP A 55 5.66 6.89 -7.63
CA ASP A 55 5.07 5.71 -8.27
C ASP A 55 4.24 4.90 -7.29
N LEU A 56 4.58 4.95 -6.01
CA LEU A 56 3.98 4.17 -4.94
C LEU A 56 4.02 4.96 -3.63
N ILE A 57 2.93 4.91 -2.88
CA ILE A 57 2.87 5.41 -1.50
C ILE A 57 3.05 4.21 -0.56
N VAL A 58 4.04 4.26 0.34
CA VAL A 58 4.21 3.25 1.38
C VAL A 58 3.79 3.84 2.72
N ILE A 59 2.88 3.18 3.42
CA ILE A 59 2.38 3.63 4.71
C ILE A 59 2.33 2.48 5.72
N GLY A 60 2.72 2.75 6.96
CA GLY A 60 2.59 1.77 8.04
C GLY A 60 1.12 1.54 8.42
N LYS A 61 0.75 0.31 8.69
CA LYS A 61 -0.61 -0.08 9.09
C LYS A 61 -1.10 0.62 10.35
N ARG A 62 -0.18 0.98 11.26
CA ARG A 62 -0.50 1.60 12.56
C ARG A 62 0.45 2.74 12.84
N GLY A 63 -0.09 3.86 13.33
CA GLY A 63 0.68 4.94 13.93
C GLY A 63 1.01 4.63 15.40
N GLU A 64 1.83 5.48 16.00
CA GLU A 64 2.34 5.35 17.36
C GLU A 64 1.25 5.23 18.45
N ALA A 65 0.07 5.80 18.21
CA ALA A 65 -1.07 5.79 19.15
C ALA A 65 -2.02 4.58 19.01
N ALA A 66 -1.73 3.61 18.14
CA ALA A 66 -2.71 2.59 17.73
C ALA A 66 -2.58 1.24 18.49
N ASP A 67 -1.83 1.17 19.58
CA ASP A 67 -1.65 -0.07 20.36
C ASP A 67 -2.94 -0.55 21.07
N PHE A 68 -3.97 0.29 21.15
CA PHE A 68 -5.21 -0.02 21.88
C PHE A 68 -6.37 -0.57 21.05
N ALA A 69 -6.30 -0.55 19.71
CA ALA A 69 -7.39 -1.01 18.85
C ALA A 69 -6.96 -2.19 17.96
N LYS A 70 -7.18 -3.41 18.43
CA LYS A 70 -6.72 -4.65 17.79
C LYS A 70 -7.35 -4.94 16.41
N MET A 71 -8.40 -4.26 15.97
CA MET A 71 -9.19 -4.62 14.78
C MET A 71 -9.52 -3.47 13.80
N HIS A 72 -9.09 -2.23 14.04
CA HIS A 72 -9.42 -1.14 13.13
C HIS A 72 -8.20 -0.69 12.33
N LEU A 73 -8.37 -0.49 11.01
CA LEU A 73 -7.45 0.32 10.22
C LEU A 73 -7.38 1.71 10.87
N GLY A 74 -6.18 2.27 11.00
CA GLY A 74 -6.05 3.64 11.52
C GLY A 74 -6.88 4.60 10.66
N SER A 75 -7.62 5.50 11.30
CA SER A 75 -8.49 6.46 10.60
C SER A 75 -7.76 7.26 9.51
N ASN A 76 -6.49 7.57 9.72
CA ASN A 76 -5.64 8.24 8.74
C ASN A 76 -5.30 7.36 7.55
N LEU A 77 -5.07 6.06 7.76
CA LEU A 77 -4.80 5.12 6.68
C LEU A 77 -6.00 5.00 5.73
N GLU A 78 -7.21 4.85 6.27
CA GLU A 78 -8.42 4.78 5.45
C GLU A 78 -8.63 6.07 4.64
N ARG A 79 -8.43 7.23 5.26
CA ARG A 79 -8.53 8.54 4.58
C ARG A 79 -7.51 8.67 3.44
N ILE A 80 -6.25 8.26 3.67
CA ILE A 80 -5.20 8.28 2.64
C ILE A 80 -5.56 7.34 1.49
N VAL A 81 -5.94 6.08 1.77
CA VAL A 81 -6.28 5.10 0.73
C VAL A 81 -7.45 5.59 -0.13
N ARG A 82 -8.45 6.27 0.47
CA ARG A 82 -9.59 6.84 -0.29
C ARG A 82 -9.22 8.06 -1.14
N ALA A 83 -8.25 8.85 -0.70
CA ALA A 83 -7.84 10.09 -1.37
C ALA A 83 -6.74 9.89 -2.42
N ALA A 84 -5.88 8.89 -2.24
CA ALA A 84 -4.73 8.62 -3.10
C ALA A 84 -5.15 8.23 -4.52
N LYS A 85 -4.43 8.76 -5.50
CA LYS A 85 -4.54 8.40 -6.93
C LYS A 85 -3.46 7.40 -7.35
N LYS A 86 -2.40 7.28 -6.56
CA LYS A 86 -1.31 6.32 -6.74
C LYS A 86 -1.56 5.06 -5.91
N PRO A 87 -0.98 3.92 -6.27
CA PRO A 87 -1.05 2.71 -5.46
C PRO A 87 -0.56 2.96 -4.03
N VAL A 88 -1.24 2.37 -3.05
CA VAL A 88 -0.86 2.46 -1.64
C VAL A 88 -0.46 1.08 -1.13
N PHE A 89 0.77 0.94 -0.70
CA PHE A 89 1.29 -0.25 -0.03
C PHE A 89 1.21 -0.08 1.48
N VAL A 90 0.46 -0.95 2.13
CA VAL A 90 0.29 -0.92 3.59
C VAL A 90 1.25 -1.90 4.25
N ALA A 91 2.31 -1.37 4.84
CA ALA A 91 3.35 -2.17 5.47
C ALA A 91 2.94 -2.68 6.86
N ASN A 92 3.21 -3.95 7.13
CA ASN A 92 3.10 -4.52 8.46
C ASN A 92 4.24 -4.05 9.38
N ARG A 93 4.01 -4.09 10.71
CA ARG A 93 5.03 -3.73 11.71
C ARG A 93 6.27 -4.63 11.64
N ALA A 94 6.07 -5.92 11.45
CA ALA A 94 7.17 -6.87 11.30
C ALA A 94 7.36 -7.19 9.82
N PHE A 95 8.58 -7.03 9.33
CA PHE A 95 8.93 -7.45 7.98
C PHE A 95 8.84 -8.97 7.86
N LYS A 96 8.23 -9.41 6.77
CA LYS A 96 8.28 -10.80 6.30
C LYS A 96 8.54 -10.75 4.80
N PRO A 97 9.42 -11.61 4.27
CA PRO A 97 9.60 -11.73 2.83
C PRO A 97 8.25 -11.97 2.15
N ILE A 98 8.02 -11.23 1.06
CA ILE A 98 6.81 -11.39 0.26
C ILE A 98 7.09 -12.47 -0.78
N GLU A 99 6.35 -13.57 -0.72
CA GLU A 99 6.50 -14.72 -1.64
C GLU A 99 5.27 -14.88 -2.53
N LYS A 100 4.14 -14.29 -2.13
CA LYS A 100 2.84 -14.49 -2.76
C LYS A 100 2.09 -13.17 -2.85
N VAL A 101 1.36 -13.02 -3.95
CA VAL A 101 0.39 -11.94 -4.13
C VAL A 101 -1.01 -12.53 -4.36
N LEU A 102 -2.00 -11.97 -3.68
CA LEU A 102 -3.39 -12.31 -3.84
C LEU A 102 -4.14 -11.10 -4.36
N ILE A 103 -4.86 -11.26 -5.46
CA ILE A 103 -5.69 -10.23 -6.07
C ILE A 103 -7.16 -10.58 -5.79
N ALA A 104 -7.85 -9.75 -5.01
CA ALA A 104 -9.30 -9.84 -4.87
C ALA A 104 -9.95 -9.30 -6.13
N PHE A 105 -10.82 -10.09 -6.78
CA PHE A 105 -11.40 -9.77 -8.07
C PHE A 105 -12.93 -9.87 -8.03
N ASP A 106 -13.58 -8.75 -8.30
CA ASP A 106 -15.03 -8.62 -8.34
C ASP A 106 -15.58 -8.41 -9.76
N GLY A 107 -14.71 -8.41 -10.77
CA GLY A 107 -15.04 -8.08 -12.16
C GLY A 107 -15.07 -6.58 -12.45
N GLY A 108 -14.81 -5.73 -11.46
CA GLY A 108 -14.82 -4.28 -11.61
C GLY A 108 -13.56 -3.71 -12.25
N VAL A 109 -13.65 -2.47 -12.73
CA VAL A 109 -12.52 -1.74 -13.34
C VAL A 109 -11.36 -1.58 -12.38
N SER A 110 -11.63 -1.41 -11.08
CA SER A 110 -10.58 -1.27 -10.06
C SER A 110 -9.80 -2.56 -9.87
N ALA A 111 -10.47 -3.72 -9.89
CA ALA A 111 -9.82 -5.01 -9.81
C ALA A 111 -8.94 -5.28 -11.04
N MET A 112 -9.39 -4.92 -12.25
CA MET A 112 -8.57 -5.02 -13.46
C MET A 112 -7.36 -4.09 -13.44
N LYS A 113 -7.46 -2.88 -12.86
CA LYS A 113 -6.30 -2.01 -12.65
C LYS A 113 -5.26 -2.65 -11.72
N ALA A 114 -5.70 -3.35 -10.67
CA ALA A 114 -4.79 -4.08 -9.80
C ALA A 114 -4.10 -5.24 -10.53
N VAL A 115 -4.82 -5.98 -11.37
CA VAL A 115 -4.26 -7.03 -12.24
C VAL A 115 -3.19 -6.45 -13.17
N ASP A 116 -3.50 -5.38 -13.89
CA ASP A 116 -2.55 -4.71 -14.79
C ASP A 116 -1.31 -4.17 -14.05
N TYR A 117 -1.50 -3.60 -12.87
CA TYR A 117 -0.41 -3.13 -12.03
C TYR A 117 0.52 -4.26 -11.59
N VAL A 118 -0.02 -5.38 -11.13
CA VAL A 118 0.77 -6.56 -10.77
C VAL A 118 1.51 -7.13 -11.97
N ALA A 119 0.83 -7.24 -13.13
CA ALA A 119 1.41 -7.78 -14.34
C ALA A 119 2.63 -7.00 -14.87
N ARG A 120 2.63 -5.67 -14.67
CA ARG A 120 3.65 -4.78 -15.26
C ARG A 120 4.73 -4.33 -14.28
N ASN A 121 4.47 -4.43 -12.98
CA ASN A 121 5.38 -3.85 -11.98
C ASN A 121 6.42 -4.88 -11.53
N PRO A 122 7.72 -4.60 -11.69
CA PRO A 122 8.79 -5.53 -11.32
C PRO A 122 8.81 -5.90 -9.83
N LEU A 123 8.13 -5.14 -8.96
CA LEU A 123 7.98 -5.45 -7.54
C LEU A 123 7.34 -6.83 -7.32
N PHE A 124 6.52 -7.30 -8.26
CA PHE A 124 5.81 -8.58 -8.16
C PHE A 124 6.47 -9.71 -8.95
N ALA A 125 7.60 -9.44 -9.61
CA ALA A 125 8.29 -10.43 -10.41
C ALA A 125 8.70 -11.66 -9.57
N GLY A 126 8.37 -12.85 -10.06
CA GLY A 126 8.69 -14.12 -9.39
C GLY A 126 7.79 -14.49 -8.20
N LEU A 127 6.81 -13.65 -7.84
CA LEU A 127 5.86 -13.99 -6.79
C LEU A 127 4.78 -14.95 -7.31
N ALA A 128 4.40 -15.92 -6.46
CA ALA A 128 3.22 -16.76 -6.75
C ALA A 128 1.95 -15.89 -6.72
N CYS A 129 1.19 -15.90 -7.81
CA CYS A 129 0.01 -15.04 -7.98
C CYS A 129 -1.28 -15.86 -7.88
N THR A 130 -2.24 -15.37 -7.11
CA THR A 130 -3.58 -15.96 -7.03
C THR A 130 -4.63 -14.87 -7.22
N VAL A 131 -5.56 -15.08 -8.15
CA VAL A 131 -6.74 -14.22 -8.33
C VAL A 131 -7.94 -14.89 -7.66
N VAL A 132 -8.59 -14.20 -6.75
CA VAL A 132 -9.70 -14.75 -5.94
C VAL A 132 -10.97 -13.96 -6.17
N THR A 133 -12.07 -14.66 -6.46
CA THR A 133 -13.42 -14.11 -6.38
C THR A 133 -14.23 -14.86 -5.32
N VAL A 134 -15.13 -14.17 -4.64
CA VAL A 134 -15.99 -14.74 -3.59
C VAL A 134 -17.44 -14.74 -4.07
N GLY A 135 -18.15 -15.82 -3.77
CA GLY A 135 -19.53 -16.03 -4.20
C GLY A 135 -19.62 -16.69 -5.57
N LYS A 136 -20.83 -16.72 -6.13
CA LYS A 136 -21.09 -17.30 -7.44
C LYS A 136 -20.81 -16.25 -8.55
N PRO A 137 -19.75 -16.41 -9.35
CA PRO A 137 -19.43 -15.43 -10.38
C PRO A 137 -20.49 -15.44 -11.49
N SER A 138 -20.89 -14.25 -11.94
CA SER A 138 -21.66 -14.07 -13.17
C SER A 138 -20.81 -14.41 -14.40
N GLU A 139 -21.43 -14.57 -15.56
CA GLU A 139 -20.69 -14.82 -16.81
C GLU A 139 -19.72 -13.66 -17.13
N ALA A 140 -20.09 -12.42 -16.81
CA ALA A 140 -19.20 -11.27 -16.98
C ALA A 140 -17.97 -11.35 -16.04
N VAL A 141 -18.16 -11.78 -14.81
CA VAL A 141 -17.02 -11.98 -13.86
C VAL A 141 -16.14 -13.14 -14.31
N LYS A 142 -16.69 -14.22 -14.84
CA LYS A 142 -15.91 -15.34 -15.38
C LYS A 142 -15.04 -14.89 -16.56
N ALA A 143 -15.62 -14.18 -17.52
CA ALA A 143 -14.88 -13.61 -18.64
C ALA A 143 -13.76 -12.67 -18.15
N GLY A 144 -14.06 -11.82 -17.16
CA GLY A 144 -13.06 -10.94 -16.55
C GLY A 144 -11.93 -11.71 -15.82
N LEU A 145 -12.22 -12.86 -15.24
CA LEU A 145 -11.20 -13.74 -14.66
C LEU A 145 -10.26 -14.34 -15.70
N ASP A 146 -10.81 -14.71 -16.87
CA ASP A 146 -10.01 -15.20 -18.00
C ASP A 146 -9.12 -14.09 -18.55
N ASP A 147 -9.64 -12.87 -18.70
CA ASP A 147 -8.87 -11.69 -19.10
C ASP A 147 -7.78 -11.34 -18.07
N ALA A 148 -8.09 -11.41 -16.77
CA ALA A 148 -7.13 -11.19 -15.72
C ALA A 148 -5.99 -12.20 -15.78
N LYS A 149 -6.30 -13.49 -15.97
CA LYS A 149 -5.30 -14.54 -16.11
C LYS A 149 -4.43 -14.31 -17.35
N ALA A 150 -5.01 -13.94 -18.48
CA ALA A 150 -4.27 -13.64 -19.70
C ALA A 150 -3.33 -12.44 -19.54
N THR A 151 -3.81 -11.38 -18.86
CA THR A 151 -3.00 -10.18 -18.55
C THR A 151 -1.82 -10.51 -17.67
N LEU A 152 -2.01 -11.31 -16.62
CA LEU A 152 -0.94 -11.74 -15.72
C LEU A 152 0.07 -12.64 -16.44
N ALA A 153 -0.40 -13.55 -17.29
CA ALA A 153 0.47 -14.40 -18.10
C ALA A 153 1.34 -13.59 -19.07
N ALA A 154 0.78 -12.53 -19.69
CA ALA A 154 1.55 -11.60 -20.52
C ALA A 154 2.65 -10.87 -19.72
N GLY A 155 2.43 -10.63 -18.41
CA GLY A 155 3.42 -10.10 -17.46
C GLY A 155 4.37 -11.17 -16.88
N SER A 156 4.36 -12.40 -17.41
CA SER A 156 5.17 -13.54 -16.93
C SER A 156 4.79 -14.02 -15.52
N HIS A 157 3.52 -13.85 -15.11
CA HIS A 157 2.97 -14.42 -13.89
C HIS A 157 2.10 -15.63 -14.23
N ASP A 158 2.44 -16.79 -13.67
CA ASP A 158 1.55 -17.95 -13.69
C ASP A 158 0.53 -17.82 -12.55
N ALA A 159 -0.68 -17.34 -12.88
CA ALA A 159 -1.69 -17.03 -11.89
C ALA A 159 -2.71 -18.16 -11.73
N GLU A 160 -2.91 -18.58 -10.48
CA GLU A 160 -4.02 -19.46 -10.10
C GLU A 160 -5.30 -18.63 -9.94
N VAL A 161 -6.43 -19.13 -10.48
CA VAL A 161 -7.75 -18.52 -10.28
C VAL A 161 -8.55 -19.38 -9.30
N LYS A 162 -9.07 -18.75 -8.23
CA LYS A 162 -9.90 -19.40 -7.20
C LYS A 162 -11.25 -18.73 -7.09
N VAL A 163 -12.29 -19.55 -7.09
CA VAL A 163 -13.65 -19.15 -6.71
C VAL A 163 -13.94 -19.73 -5.35
N ILE A 164 -14.23 -18.86 -4.38
CA ILE A 164 -14.52 -19.26 -2.99
C ILE A 164 -16.01 -19.08 -2.73
N GLU A 165 -16.67 -20.11 -2.24
CA GLU A 165 -18.08 -20.00 -1.81
C GLU A 165 -18.20 -19.09 -0.59
N GLY A 166 -19.23 -18.26 -0.57
CA GLY A 166 -19.51 -17.35 0.54
C GLY A 166 -20.12 -16.03 0.10
N GLN A 167 -20.19 -15.10 1.04
CA GLN A 167 -20.51 -13.69 0.78
C GLN A 167 -19.21 -12.89 0.90
N PRO A 168 -19.00 -11.92 0.00
CA PRO A 168 -17.83 -11.05 0.04
C PRO A 168 -17.83 -10.12 1.24
#